data_baa1443fa933a326a7429176103d1a61
#
_entry.id   baa1443fa933a326a7429176103d1a61
#
_cell.length_a   1.000
_cell.length_b   1.000
_cell.length_c   1.000
_cell.angle_alpha   90.00
_cell.angle_beta   90.00
_cell.angle_gamma   90.00
#
_symmetry.space_group_name_H-M   'P 1'
#
loop_
_entity.id
_entity.type
_entity.pdbx_description
1 polymer ?
#
loop_
_entity_poly.entity_id
_entity_poly.type
_entity_poly.pdbx_seq_one_letter_code
_entity_poly.pdbx_strand_id
1 'polypeptide(L)'
;MFGLKSSSLFSDTKKLEREIDGFVDILSEVGLVFKNIVPTYLSHSANGKFDEMVEKVKEMESKADKITKEVEHTLYEETLIPDARSDVLRLLEHMDELIGMYQGNCYHFSIQKPNFPKEFHQDLIELTETVVNCVEALCLTVRSFFRDIKSVRDNGHKVTFYEKESDIKFSSLARRIFDSELPLDQKMHLRYFVEKIDRICDQAEDIADEVQIYAIKRSV
;
A
#
# COMPACT_ATOMS: atom_id res chain seq x y z
N MET A 1 -6.71 0.83 -46.47
CA MET A 1 -6.31 1.88 -45.49
C MET A 1 -6.63 1.43 -44.06
N PHE A 2 -6.09 0.27 -43.65
CA PHE A 2 -6.42 -0.39 -42.36
C PHE A 2 -5.20 -0.73 -41.48
N GLY A 3 -4.01 -0.20 -41.83
CA GLY A 3 -2.76 -0.57 -41.15
C GLY A 3 -2.28 0.38 -40.05
N LEU A 4 -2.90 1.53 -39.85
CA LEU A 4 -2.42 2.57 -38.93
C LEU A 4 -3.04 2.48 -37.51
N LYS A 5 -4.19 1.83 -37.34
CA LYS A 5 -4.86 1.72 -36.03
C LYS A 5 -4.27 0.63 -35.09
N SER A 6 -3.65 -0.41 -35.64
CA SER A 6 -3.11 -1.48 -34.78
C SER A 6 -1.80 -1.10 -34.09
N SER A 7 -0.94 -0.29 -34.74
CA SER A 7 0.33 0.12 -34.16
C SER A 7 0.15 1.17 -33.03
N SER A 8 -0.87 2.03 -33.09
CA SER A 8 -1.17 2.98 -32.01
C SER A 8 -1.73 2.24 -30.79
N LEU A 9 -2.68 1.33 -30.94
CA LEU A 9 -3.26 0.52 -29.86
C LEU A 9 -2.19 -0.25 -29.06
N PHE A 10 -1.19 -0.84 -29.75
CA PHE A 10 -0.07 -1.53 -29.06
C PHE A 10 0.88 -0.56 -28.37
N SER A 11 1.10 0.64 -28.92
CA SER A 11 1.88 1.70 -28.31
C SER A 11 1.25 2.16 -27.00
N ASP A 12 -0.05 2.35 -27.00
CA ASP A 12 -0.84 2.94 -25.94
C ASP A 12 -1.00 1.96 -24.76
N THR A 13 -1.21 0.68 -25.04
CA THR A 13 -1.22 -0.39 -24.02
C THR A 13 0.15 -0.48 -23.30
N LYS A 14 1.26 -0.40 -24.03
CA LYS A 14 2.60 -0.42 -23.44
C LYS A 14 2.93 0.85 -22.64
N LYS A 15 2.34 1.98 -23.00
CA LYS A 15 2.46 3.22 -22.24
C LYS A 15 1.72 3.06 -20.90
N LEU A 16 0.47 2.62 -20.96
CA LEU A 16 -0.36 2.35 -19.78
C LEU A 16 0.31 1.38 -18.80
N GLU A 17 0.82 0.25 -19.30
CA GLU A 17 1.55 -0.72 -18.47
C GLU A 17 2.75 -0.10 -17.76
N ARG A 18 3.50 0.78 -18.44
CA ARG A 18 4.65 1.47 -17.83
C ARG A 18 4.24 2.50 -16.77
N GLU A 19 3.15 3.21 -16.99
CA GLU A 19 2.61 4.17 -16.02
C GLU A 19 2.13 3.44 -14.75
N ILE A 20 1.43 2.31 -14.91
CA ILE A 20 1.01 1.47 -13.79
C ILE A 20 2.21 0.86 -13.06
N ASP A 21 3.21 0.36 -13.77
CA ASP A 21 4.46 -0.12 -13.16
C ASP A 21 5.15 0.98 -12.36
N GLY A 22 5.21 2.20 -12.89
CA GLY A 22 5.75 3.36 -12.18
C GLY A 22 4.99 3.71 -10.91
N PHE A 23 3.65 3.57 -10.93
CA PHE A 23 2.83 3.73 -9.73
C PHE A 23 3.16 2.64 -8.69
N VAL A 24 3.21 1.39 -9.11
CA VAL A 24 3.53 0.24 -8.23
C VAL A 24 4.94 0.37 -7.65
N ASP A 25 5.91 0.90 -8.40
CA ASP A 25 7.25 1.20 -7.90
C ASP A 25 7.21 2.25 -6.77
N ILE A 26 6.38 3.29 -6.92
CA ILE A 26 6.20 4.31 -5.87
C ILE A 26 5.56 3.71 -4.63
N LEU A 27 4.53 2.89 -4.76
CA LEU A 27 3.88 2.21 -3.63
C LEU A 27 4.87 1.35 -2.84
N SER A 28 5.68 0.54 -3.54
CA SER A 28 6.76 -0.26 -2.94
C SER A 28 7.78 0.64 -2.21
N GLU A 29 8.23 1.74 -2.86
CA GLU A 29 9.20 2.65 -2.26
C GLU A 29 8.65 3.36 -1.00
N VAL A 30 7.37 3.75 -1.01
CA VAL A 30 6.68 4.31 0.18
C VAL A 30 6.69 3.32 1.33
N GLY A 31 6.37 2.05 1.07
CA GLY A 31 6.45 0.99 2.07
C GLY A 31 7.86 0.85 2.67
N LEU A 32 8.90 0.84 1.83
CA LEU A 32 10.30 0.76 2.27
C LEU A 32 10.73 1.98 3.11
N VAL A 33 10.25 3.18 2.79
CA VAL A 33 10.48 4.37 3.62
C VAL A 33 9.77 4.23 4.94
N PHE A 34 8.50 3.81 4.94
CA PHE A 34 7.69 3.62 6.14
C PHE A 34 8.28 2.57 7.09
N LYS A 35 8.82 1.47 6.56
CA LYS A 35 9.55 0.46 7.34
C LYS A 35 10.66 1.07 8.20
N ASN A 36 11.29 2.17 7.75
CA ASN A 36 12.36 2.84 8.47
C ASN A 36 11.86 4.02 9.33
N ILE A 37 10.68 4.59 9.03
CA ILE A 37 10.08 5.69 9.80
C ILE A 37 9.79 5.25 11.23
N VAL A 38 9.12 4.10 11.42
CA VAL A 38 8.72 3.62 12.75
C VAL A 38 9.93 3.37 13.67
N PRO A 39 10.97 2.62 13.29
CA PRO A 39 12.17 2.47 14.11
C PRO A 39 12.89 3.80 14.39
N THR A 40 12.93 4.70 13.40
CA THR A 40 13.55 6.04 13.57
C THR A 40 12.79 6.84 14.61
N TYR A 41 11.46 6.84 14.55
CA TYR A 41 10.61 7.50 15.55
C TYR A 41 10.82 6.92 16.96
N LEU A 42 10.79 5.60 17.10
CA LEU A 42 10.96 4.91 18.38
C LEU A 42 12.34 5.15 19.03
N SER A 43 13.37 5.37 18.20
CA SER A 43 14.73 5.60 18.69
C SER A 43 15.01 7.04 19.09
N HIS A 44 14.40 8.01 18.41
CA HIS A 44 14.79 9.43 18.50
C HIS A 44 13.61 10.39 18.65
N SER A 45 12.38 9.88 18.69
CA SER A 45 11.15 10.66 18.58
C SER A 45 11.08 11.45 17.25
N ALA A 46 10.11 12.33 17.09
CA ALA A 46 10.03 13.19 15.91
C ALA A 46 11.22 14.18 15.91
N ASN A 47 12.19 13.92 15.06
CA ASN A 47 13.40 14.75 14.86
C ASN A 47 13.60 15.05 13.37
N GLY A 48 14.64 15.83 13.02
CA GLY A 48 14.88 16.25 11.65
C GLY A 48 14.96 15.09 10.65
N LYS A 49 15.56 13.94 11.01
CA LYS A 49 15.61 12.76 10.14
C LYS A 49 14.23 12.14 9.94
N PHE A 50 13.41 12.06 10.99
CA PHE A 50 12.03 11.60 10.88
C PHE A 50 11.22 12.55 9.98
N ASP A 51 11.35 13.86 10.17
CA ASP A 51 10.63 14.88 9.39
C ASP A 51 11.02 14.82 7.91
N GLU A 52 12.31 14.62 7.58
CA GLU A 52 12.78 14.39 6.20
C GLU A 52 12.12 13.16 5.55
N MET A 53 11.97 12.07 6.31
CA MET A 53 11.33 10.86 5.80
C MET A 53 9.82 11.05 5.59
N VAL A 54 9.14 11.81 6.48
CA VAL A 54 7.72 12.16 6.31
C VAL A 54 7.52 13.02 5.06
N GLU A 55 8.36 14.02 4.84
CA GLU A 55 8.27 14.85 3.63
C GLU A 55 8.57 14.03 2.36
N LYS A 56 9.51 13.07 2.42
CA LYS A 56 9.74 12.14 1.30
C LYS A 56 8.48 11.33 0.96
N VAL A 57 7.76 10.80 1.94
CA VAL A 57 6.50 10.06 1.69
C VAL A 57 5.47 10.97 1.02
N LYS A 58 5.33 12.21 1.46
CA LYS A 58 4.44 13.21 0.86
C LYS A 58 4.80 13.54 -0.61
N GLU A 59 6.11 13.68 -0.91
CA GLU A 59 6.55 13.87 -2.29
C GLU A 59 6.23 12.67 -3.19
N MET A 60 6.31 11.46 -2.64
CA MET A 60 6.02 10.23 -3.35
C MET A 60 4.51 10.09 -3.62
N GLU A 61 3.66 10.39 -2.64
CA GLU A 61 2.20 10.45 -2.83
C GLU A 61 1.84 11.47 -3.92
N SER A 62 2.40 12.66 -3.89
CA SER A 62 2.16 13.67 -4.93
C SER A 62 2.64 13.24 -6.33
N LYS A 63 3.62 12.34 -6.44
CA LYS A 63 4.02 11.74 -7.72
C LYS A 63 3.04 10.66 -8.15
N ALA A 64 2.57 9.82 -7.24
CA ALA A 64 1.56 8.80 -7.51
C ALA A 64 0.26 9.43 -8.02
N ASP A 65 -0.23 10.47 -7.35
CA ASP A 65 -1.41 11.26 -7.76
C ASP A 65 -1.30 11.82 -9.21
N LYS A 66 -0.09 12.22 -9.63
CA LYS A 66 0.13 12.65 -11.02
C LYS A 66 0.03 11.49 -12.00
N ILE A 67 0.62 10.34 -11.67
CA ILE A 67 0.52 9.14 -12.52
C ILE A 67 -0.92 8.69 -12.64
N THR A 68 -1.69 8.67 -11.54
CA THR A 68 -3.12 8.34 -11.57
C THR A 68 -3.86 9.23 -12.57
N LYS A 69 -3.67 10.54 -12.51
CA LYS A 69 -4.29 11.50 -13.46
C LYS A 69 -3.86 11.29 -14.91
N GLU A 70 -2.59 10.95 -15.15
CA GLU A 70 -2.08 10.64 -16.49
C GLU A 70 -2.70 9.36 -17.04
N VAL A 71 -2.82 8.32 -16.21
CA VAL A 71 -3.48 7.06 -16.57
C VAL A 71 -4.96 7.29 -16.84
N GLU A 72 -5.67 8.03 -15.98
CA GLU A 72 -7.07 8.40 -16.19
C GLU A 72 -7.26 9.06 -17.55
N HIS A 73 -6.45 10.07 -17.86
CA HIS A 73 -6.51 10.78 -19.13
C HIS A 73 -6.29 9.83 -20.33
N THR A 74 -5.26 8.98 -20.24
CA THR A 74 -4.95 7.97 -21.28
C THR A 74 -6.14 7.00 -21.49
N LEU A 75 -6.75 6.53 -20.42
CA LEU A 75 -7.89 5.62 -20.46
C LEU A 75 -9.16 6.27 -21.03
N TYR A 76 -9.37 7.57 -20.82
CA TYR A 76 -10.51 8.31 -21.38
C TYR A 76 -10.37 8.63 -22.85
N GLU A 77 -9.16 8.91 -23.32
CA GLU A 77 -8.93 9.27 -24.74
C GLU A 77 -8.84 8.04 -25.65
N GLU A 78 -8.48 6.88 -25.13
CA GLU A 78 -8.24 5.67 -25.91
C GLU A 78 -9.39 4.67 -25.78
N THR A 79 -9.72 4.04 -26.92
CA THR A 79 -10.82 3.06 -27.08
C THR A 79 -10.47 1.71 -26.46
N LEU A 80 -10.13 1.65 -25.18
CA LEU A 80 -10.07 0.39 -24.46
C LEU A 80 -11.49 -0.16 -24.18
N ILE A 81 -11.60 -1.46 -24.06
CA ILE A 81 -12.86 -2.14 -23.70
C ILE A 81 -13.40 -1.50 -22.40
N PRO A 82 -14.66 -1.01 -22.37
CA PRO A 82 -15.19 -0.24 -21.22
C PRO A 82 -15.01 -0.94 -19.87
N ASP A 83 -15.23 -2.25 -19.81
CA ASP A 83 -15.14 -3.05 -18.57
C ASP A 83 -13.70 -3.10 -18.05
N ALA A 84 -12.69 -3.32 -18.92
CA ALA A 84 -11.29 -3.34 -18.52
C ALA A 84 -10.82 -1.95 -18.04
N ARG A 85 -11.38 -0.87 -18.59
CA ARG A 85 -11.08 0.50 -18.16
C ARG A 85 -11.50 0.76 -16.73
N SER A 86 -12.73 0.39 -16.37
CA SER A 86 -13.24 0.61 -15.01
C SER A 86 -12.47 -0.21 -13.97
N ASP A 87 -12.08 -1.45 -14.28
CA ASP A 87 -11.31 -2.30 -13.39
C ASP A 87 -9.91 -1.69 -13.12
N VAL A 88 -9.23 -1.15 -14.15
CA VAL A 88 -7.92 -0.51 -14.00
C VAL A 88 -8.00 0.81 -13.21
N LEU A 89 -9.00 1.65 -13.50
CA LEU A 89 -9.20 2.91 -12.76
C LEU A 89 -9.44 2.64 -11.28
N ARG A 90 -10.32 1.71 -10.96
CA ARG A 90 -10.64 1.33 -9.59
C ARG A 90 -9.43 0.76 -8.85
N LEU A 91 -8.64 -0.06 -9.52
CA LEU A 91 -7.40 -0.60 -8.96
C LEU A 91 -6.42 0.54 -8.59
N LEU A 92 -6.26 1.54 -9.47
CA LEU A 92 -5.40 2.68 -9.19
C LEU A 92 -5.92 3.54 -8.03
N GLU A 93 -7.23 3.81 -8.00
CA GLU A 93 -7.87 4.55 -6.89
C GLU A 93 -7.58 3.88 -5.54
N HIS A 94 -7.78 2.56 -5.43
CA HIS A 94 -7.55 1.85 -4.18
C HIS A 94 -6.05 1.75 -3.80
N MET A 95 -5.15 1.65 -4.79
CA MET A 95 -3.71 1.71 -4.51
C MET A 95 -3.26 3.12 -4.08
N ASP A 96 -3.90 4.17 -4.60
CA ASP A 96 -3.65 5.55 -4.19
C ASP A 96 -4.11 5.79 -2.74
N GLU A 97 -5.29 5.27 -2.36
CA GLU A 97 -5.75 5.24 -0.98
C GLU A 97 -4.74 4.56 -0.05
N LEU A 98 -4.11 3.46 -0.49
CA LEU A 98 -3.10 2.75 0.28
C LEU A 98 -1.84 3.61 0.53
N ILE A 99 -1.38 4.37 -0.48
CA ILE A 99 -0.31 5.37 -0.31
C ILE A 99 -0.74 6.46 0.69
N GLY A 100 -1.99 6.95 0.58
CA GLY A 100 -2.58 7.91 1.50
C GLY A 100 -2.63 7.40 2.95
N MET A 101 -2.84 6.09 3.16
CA MET A 101 -2.80 5.48 4.49
C MET A 101 -1.39 5.50 5.09
N TYR A 102 -0.34 5.24 4.31
CA TYR A 102 1.05 5.40 4.75
C TYR A 102 1.36 6.85 5.15
N GLN A 103 1.00 7.81 4.30
CA GLN A 103 1.19 9.24 4.56
C GLN A 103 0.42 9.68 5.82
N GLY A 104 -0.84 9.25 5.97
CA GLY A 104 -1.66 9.52 7.14
C GLY A 104 -1.04 8.99 8.43
N ASN A 105 -0.48 7.77 8.42
CA ASN A 105 0.25 7.22 9.55
C ASN A 105 1.47 8.09 9.91
N CYS A 106 2.26 8.52 8.93
CA CYS A 106 3.40 9.42 9.15
C CYS A 106 2.96 10.72 9.84
N TYR A 107 1.88 11.34 9.37
CA TYR A 107 1.33 12.55 9.99
C TYR A 107 0.80 12.31 11.40
N HIS A 108 0.15 11.17 11.66
CA HIS A 108 -0.30 10.83 13.01
C HIS A 108 0.88 10.73 13.97
N PHE A 109 1.98 10.08 13.60
CA PHE A 109 3.20 10.05 14.40
C PHE A 109 3.78 11.45 14.63
N SER A 110 3.85 12.28 13.60
CA SER A 110 4.37 13.65 13.68
C SER A 110 3.53 14.55 14.61
N ILE A 111 2.19 14.49 14.50
CA ILE A 111 1.26 15.38 15.19
C ILE A 111 1.00 14.91 16.62
N GLN A 112 0.67 13.62 16.80
CA GLN A 112 0.22 13.09 18.08
C GLN A 112 1.37 12.62 18.99
N LYS A 113 2.54 12.38 18.42
CA LYS A 113 3.80 12.02 19.13
C LYS A 113 3.59 10.93 20.19
N PRO A 114 3.11 9.72 19.81
CA PRO A 114 2.84 8.66 20.77
C PRO A 114 4.09 8.23 21.52
N ASN A 115 3.97 8.06 22.82
CA ASN A 115 5.08 7.60 23.67
C ASN A 115 4.94 6.08 23.89
N PHE A 116 5.57 5.28 23.01
CA PHE A 116 5.62 3.83 23.17
C PHE A 116 6.68 3.44 24.21
N PRO A 117 6.31 2.72 25.30
CA PRO A 117 7.28 2.07 26.16
C PRO A 117 8.21 1.13 25.38
N LYS A 118 9.47 1.05 25.78
CA LYS A 118 10.49 0.23 25.09
C LYS A 118 10.12 -1.22 24.93
N GLU A 119 9.33 -1.77 25.85
CA GLU A 119 8.84 -3.15 25.83
C GLU A 119 7.91 -3.47 24.62
N PHE A 120 7.34 -2.45 23.96
CA PHE A 120 6.49 -2.60 22.78
C PHE A 120 7.19 -2.25 21.47
N HIS A 121 8.43 -1.73 21.53
CA HIS A 121 9.13 -1.27 20.33
C HIS A 121 9.34 -2.37 19.30
N GLN A 122 9.80 -3.54 19.77
CA GLN A 122 10.09 -4.67 18.88
C GLN A 122 8.82 -5.18 18.18
N ASP A 123 7.73 -5.33 18.93
CA ASP A 123 6.45 -5.80 18.36
C ASP A 123 5.91 -4.82 17.32
N LEU A 124 6.01 -3.50 17.57
CA LEU A 124 5.57 -2.48 16.61
C LEU A 124 6.43 -2.48 15.34
N ILE A 125 7.74 -2.70 15.47
CA ILE A 125 8.65 -2.85 14.32
C ILE A 125 8.29 -4.10 13.53
N GLU A 126 8.08 -5.24 14.17
CA GLU A 126 7.71 -6.50 13.51
C GLU A 126 6.35 -6.43 12.82
N LEU A 127 5.37 -5.78 13.42
CA LEU A 127 4.08 -5.49 12.78
C LEU A 127 4.29 -4.64 11.52
N THR A 128 5.05 -3.54 11.62
CA THR A 128 5.35 -2.66 10.49
C THR A 128 6.04 -3.40 9.35
N GLU A 129 7.00 -4.27 9.66
CA GLU A 129 7.68 -5.10 8.65
C GLU A 129 6.72 -6.07 7.97
N THR A 130 5.82 -6.69 8.71
CA THR A 130 4.81 -7.60 8.16
C THR A 130 3.87 -6.88 7.21
N VAL A 131 3.39 -5.69 7.59
CA VAL A 131 2.54 -4.84 6.76
C VAL A 131 3.26 -4.44 5.46
N VAL A 132 4.53 -4.05 5.52
CA VAL A 132 5.29 -3.71 4.31
C VAL A 132 5.47 -4.93 3.41
N ASN A 133 5.74 -6.11 3.97
CA ASN A 133 5.83 -7.35 3.18
C ASN A 133 4.49 -7.72 2.53
N CYS A 134 3.36 -7.43 3.18
CA CYS A 134 2.02 -7.60 2.61
C CYS A 134 1.84 -6.72 1.37
N VAL A 135 2.17 -5.45 1.46
CA VAL A 135 2.09 -4.50 0.33
C VAL A 135 3.06 -4.87 -0.79
N GLU A 136 4.26 -5.36 -0.49
CA GLU A 136 5.18 -5.89 -1.52
C GLU A 136 4.58 -7.10 -2.25
N ALA A 137 3.89 -8.00 -1.54
CA ALA A 137 3.17 -9.12 -2.15
C ALA A 137 2.01 -8.63 -3.03
N LEU A 138 1.29 -7.57 -2.62
CA LEU A 138 0.29 -6.90 -3.45
C LEU A 138 0.92 -6.31 -4.72
N CYS A 139 2.05 -5.61 -4.62
CA CYS A 139 2.77 -5.07 -5.78
C CYS A 139 3.09 -6.17 -6.81
N LEU A 140 3.51 -7.34 -6.34
CA LEU A 140 3.75 -8.51 -7.21
C LEU A 140 2.44 -9.02 -7.82
N THR A 141 1.34 -9.05 -7.07
CA THR A 141 0.02 -9.48 -7.55
C THR A 141 -0.47 -8.56 -8.66
N VAL A 142 -0.38 -7.24 -8.47
CA VAL A 142 -0.75 -6.23 -9.48
C VAL A 142 0.09 -6.36 -10.74
N ARG A 143 1.42 -6.47 -10.62
CA ARG A 143 2.30 -6.71 -11.78
C ARG A 143 1.94 -7.99 -12.54
N SER A 144 1.59 -9.06 -11.82
CA SER A 144 1.17 -10.32 -12.43
C SER A 144 -0.12 -10.17 -13.25
N PHE A 145 -1.05 -9.34 -12.80
CA PHE A 145 -2.29 -9.08 -13.53
C PHE A 145 -2.04 -8.53 -14.94
N PHE A 146 -1.01 -7.71 -15.13
CA PHE A 146 -0.66 -7.15 -16.44
C PHE A 146 0.27 -8.04 -17.27
N ARG A 147 1.10 -8.88 -16.64
CA ARG A 147 2.20 -9.61 -17.30
C ARG A 147 2.00 -11.12 -17.36
N ASP A 148 1.51 -11.71 -16.28
CA ASP A 148 1.32 -13.17 -16.13
C ASP A 148 0.12 -13.45 -15.23
N ILE A 149 -1.05 -13.44 -15.85
CA ILE A 149 -2.34 -13.58 -15.17
C ILE A 149 -2.45 -14.90 -14.37
N LYS A 150 -1.68 -15.92 -14.73
CA LYS A 150 -1.68 -17.21 -14.02
C LYS A 150 -1.04 -17.12 -12.64
N SER A 151 -0.08 -16.21 -12.47
CA SER A 151 0.62 -15.99 -11.20
C SER A 151 -0.15 -15.09 -10.24
N VAL A 152 -1.24 -14.45 -10.66
CA VAL A 152 -2.06 -13.56 -9.80
C VAL A 152 -2.54 -14.27 -8.56
N ARG A 153 -3.07 -15.48 -8.71
CA ARG A 153 -3.59 -16.27 -7.59
C ARG A 153 -2.51 -16.60 -6.56
N ASP A 154 -1.36 -17.08 -7.00
CA ASP A 154 -0.28 -17.50 -6.11
C ASP A 154 0.33 -16.31 -5.36
N ASN A 155 0.43 -15.15 -6.01
CA ASN A 155 0.90 -13.92 -5.37
C ASN A 155 -0.18 -13.34 -4.44
N GLY A 156 -1.47 -13.38 -4.81
CA GLY A 156 -2.57 -13.00 -3.93
C GLY A 156 -2.60 -13.82 -2.62
N HIS A 157 -2.34 -15.12 -2.69
CA HIS A 157 -2.25 -15.96 -1.49
C HIS A 157 -1.13 -15.50 -0.52
N LYS A 158 -0.05 -14.88 -1.02
CA LYS A 158 0.98 -14.30 -0.15
C LYS A 158 0.48 -13.06 0.58
N VAL A 159 -0.39 -12.26 -0.06
CA VAL A 159 -1.03 -11.11 0.59
C VAL A 159 -1.87 -11.59 1.75
N THR A 160 -2.78 -12.55 1.53
CA THR A 160 -3.62 -13.16 2.59
C THR A 160 -2.78 -13.83 3.69
N PHE A 161 -1.60 -14.39 3.36
CA PHE A 161 -0.69 -14.92 4.38
C PHE A 161 -0.15 -13.80 5.28
N TYR A 162 0.33 -12.70 4.70
CA TYR A 162 0.89 -11.59 5.49
C TYR A 162 -0.19 -10.82 6.26
N GLU A 163 -1.41 -10.72 5.73
CA GLU A 163 -2.55 -10.14 6.46
C GLU A 163 -2.82 -10.93 7.74
N LYS A 164 -2.95 -12.26 7.68
CA LYS A 164 -3.14 -13.11 8.86
C LYS A 164 -2.00 -13.00 9.88
N GLU A 165 -0.75 -12.88 9.40
CA GLU A 165 0.40 -12.64 10.27
C GLU A 165 0.33 -11.25 10.94
N SER A 166 -0.17 -10.23 10.21
CA SER A 166 -0.40 -8.87 10.75
C SER A 166 -1.46 -8.89 11.83
N ASP A 167 -2.60 -9.51 11.59
CA ASP A 167 -3.71 -9.69 12.53
C ASP A 167 -3.26 -10.34 13.85
N ILE A 168 -2.44 -11.39 13.74
CA ILE A 168 -1.88 -12.07 14.91
C ILE A 168 -0.98 -11.12 15.71
N LYS A 169 -0.10 -10.38 15.03
CA LYS A 169 0.82 -9.42 15.67
C LYS A 169 0.06 -8.24 16.29
N PHE A 170 -0.91 -7.68 15.53
CA PHE A 170 -1.81 -6.64 16.03
C PHE A 170 -2.52 -7.07 17.32
N SER A 171 -3.21 -8.22 17.28
CA SER A 171 -3.97 -8.74 18.42
C SER A 171 -3.07 -9.03 19.62
N SER A 172 -1.87 -9.57 19.40
CA SER A 172 -0.88 -9.82 20.45
C SER A 172 -0.39 -8.53 21.09
N LEU A 173 0.03 -7.55 20.28
CA LEU A 173 0.53 -6.27 20.77
C LEU A 173 -0.58 -5.47 21.49
N ALA A 174 -1.79 -5.42 20.92
CA ALA A 174 -2.93 -4.77 21.54
C ALA A 174 -3.24 -5.38 22.92
N ARG A 175 -3.24 -6.70 23.05
CA ARG A 175 -3.43 -7.39 24.33
C ARG A 175 -2.36 -7.02 25.35
N ARG A 176 -1.09 -7.06 24.96
CA ARG A 176 0.03 -6.67 25.82
C ARG A 176 -0.08 -5.21 26.30
N ILE A 177 -0.51 -4.30 25.43
CA ILE A 177 -0.76 -2.88 25.79
C ILE A 177 -1.87 -2.81 26.84
N PHE A 178 -2.97 -3.56 26.69
CA PHE A 178 -4.09 -3.52 27.64
C PHE A 178 -3.79 -4.25 28.96
N ASP A 179 -2.92 -5.24 28.95
CA ASP A 179 -2.46 -5.94 30.16
C ASP A 179 -1.39 -5.17 30.93
N SER A 180 -0.80 -4.11 30.38
CA SER A 180 0.22 -3.28 31.04
C SER A 180 -0.36 -2.39 32.16
N GLU A 181 0.51 -1.76 32.95
CA GLU A 181 0.14 -0.81 34.02
C GLU A 181 -0.12 0.63 33.49
N LEU A 182 -0.13 0.84 32.17
CA LEU A 182 -0.40 2.16 31.58
C LEU A 182 -1.84 2.63 31.91
N PRO A 183 -2.10 3.94 32.06
CA PRO A 183 -3.45 4.45 32.17
C PRO A 183 -4.25 4.23 30.87
N LEU A 184 -5.57 4.15 30.99
CA LEU A 184 -6.46 3.76 29.89
C LEU A 184 -6.34 4.67 28.65
N ASP A 185 -6.18 5.96 28.85
CA ASP A 185 -6.00 6.96 27.79
C ASP A 185 -4.73 6.67 26.95
N GLN A 186 -3.62 6.31 27.61
CA GLN A 186 -2.41 5.89 26.92
C GLN A 186 -2.58 4.55 26.19
N LYS A 187 -3.22 3.56 26.82
CA LYS A 187 -3.54 2.27 26.18
C LYS A 187 -4.35 2.49 24.90
N MET A 188 -5.38 3.32 24.96
CA MET A 188 -6.22 3.65 23.81
C MET A 188 -5.44 4.39 22.72
N HIS A 189 -4.55 5.32 23.13
CA HIS A 189 -3.73 6.06 22.19
C HIS A 189 -2.73 5.16 21.47
N LEU A 190 -2.03 4.27 22.17
CA LEU A 190 -1.10 3.32 21.57
C LEU A 190 -1.83 2.33 20.64
N ARG A 191 -2.96 1.77 21.10
CA ARG A 191 -3.78 0.89 20.27
C ARG A 191 -4.21 1.56 18.96
N TYR A 192 -4.56 2.84 18.98
CA TYR A 192 -4.90 3.59 17.78
C TYR A 192 -3.79 3.53 16.71
N PHE A 193 -2.53 3.70 17.10
CA PHE A 193 -1.40 3.63 16.16
C PHE A 193 -1.17 2.21 15.65
N VAL A 194 -1.26 1.22 16.52
CA VAL A 194 -1.10 -0.20 16.14
C VAL A 194 -2.16 -0.59 15.12
N GLU A 195 -3.43 -0.22 15.36
CA GLU A 195 -4.55 -0.45 14.45
C GLU A 195 -4.39 0.28 13.11
N LYS A 196 -3.88 1.52 13.13
CA LYS A 196 -3.67 2.30 11.90
C LYS A 196 -2.59 1.70 11.00
N ILE A 197 -1.57 1.07 11.57
CA ILE A 197 -0.54 0.35 10.82
C ILE A 197 -1.12 -0.93 10.23
N ASP A 198 -1.85 -1.72 11.01
CA ASP A 198 -2.46 -2.97 10.61
C ASP A 198 -3.45 -2.80 9.45
N ARG A 199 -4.29 -1.78 9.49
CA ARG A 199 -5.27 -1.46 8.44
C ARG A 199 -4.67 -1.28 7.03
N ILE A 200 -3.39 -0.99 6.91
CA ILE A 200 -2.70 -0.97 5.61
C ILE A 200 -2.70 -2.38 5.01
N CYS A 201 -2.54 -3.39 5.86
CA CYS A 201 -2.54 -4.80 5.44
C CYS A 201 -3.94 -5.26 5.02
N ASP A 202 -4.98 -4.89 5.79
CA ASP A 202 -6.38 -5.15 5.45
C ASP A 202 -6.72 -4.58 4.05
N GLN A 203 -6.37 -3.31 3.82
CA GLN A 203 -6.58 -2.66 2.53
C GLN A 203 -5.80 -3.35 1.40
N ALA A 204 -4.59 -3.82 1.67
CA ALA A 204 -3.79 -4.54 0.69
C ALA A 204 -4.43 -5.91 0.32
N GLU A 205 -5.06 -6.61 1.28
CA GLU A 205 -5.81 -7.84 1.01
C GLU A 205 -7.05 -7.55 0.17
N ASP A 206 -7.84 -6.54 0.52
CA ASP A 206 -9.03 -6.14 -0.26
C ASP A 206 -8.67 -5.86 -1.73
N ILE A 207 -7.57 -5.14 -1.99
CA ILE A 207 -7.08 -4.87 -3.34
C ILE A 207 -6.64 -6.17 -4.04
N ALA A 208 -5.94 -7.06 -3.34
CA ALA A 208 -5.48 -8.33 -3.92
C ALA A 208 -6.65 -9.22 -4.32
N ASP A 209 -7.73 -9.24 -3.54
CA ASP A 209 -8.96 -9.98 -3.85
C ASP A 209 -9.66 -9.40 -5.08
N GLU A 210 -9.73 -8.07 -5.20
CA GLU A 210 -10.26 -7.42 -6.41
C GLU A 210 -9.42 -7.77 -7.65
N VAL A 211 -8.10 -7.75 -7.55
CA VAL A 211 -7.20 -8.13 -8.66
C VAL A 211 -7.44 -9.58 -9.10
N GLN A 212 -7.68 -10.50 -8.15
CA GLN A 212 -8.03 -11.88 -8.47
C GLN A 212 -9.36 -11.98 -9.24
N ILE A 213 -10.38 -11.19 -8.84
CA ILE A 213 -11.67 -11.12 -9.55
C ILE A 213 -11.46 -10.58 -10.97
N TYR A 214 -10.67 -9.52 -11.16
CA TYR A 214 -10.36 -8.96 -12.47
C TYR A 214 -9.59 -9.95 -13.36
N ALA A 215 -8.69 -10.73 -12.76
CA ALA A 215 -7.96 -11.78 -13.47
C ALA A 215 -8.91 -12.89 -14.00
N ILE A 216 -9.90 -13.28 -13.22
CA ILE A 216 -10.93 -14.27 -13.64
C ILE A 216 -11.74 -13.69 -14.80
N LYS A 217 -12.26 -12.46 -14.69
CA LYS A 217 -13.02 -11.81 -15.78
C LYS A 217 -12.24 -11.75 -17.10
N ARG A 218 -10.93 -11.54 -17.02
CA ARG A 218 -10.05 -11.44 -18.19
C ARG A 218 -9.70 -12.79 -18.81
N SER A 219 -9.89 -13.88 -18.07
CA SER A 219 -9.55 -15.26 -18.50
C SER A 219 -10.71 -15.98 -19.17
N VAL A 220 -11.92 -15.41 -19.14
CA VAL A 220 -13.15 -15.90 -19.78
C VAL A 220 -13.37 -15.20 -21.11
#